data_6d516a9a4b1d6d3d055586e04de971df
#
_entry.id   6d516a9a4b1d6d3d055586e04de971df
#
_cell.length_a   1.000
_cell.length_b   1.000
_cell.length_c   1.000
_cell.angle_alpha   90.00
_cell.angle_beta   90.00
_cell.angle_gamma   90.00
#
_symmetry.space_group_name_H-M   'P 1'
#
loop_
_entity.id
_entity.type
_entity.pdbx_description
1 polymer ?
#
loop_
_entity_poly.entity_id
_entity_poly.type
_entity_poly.pdbx_seq_one_letter_code
_entity_poly.pdbx_strand_id
1 'polypeptide(L)'
;MLSIKSLSKTYSNGVRALDNVSLDIPNGMFGLLGPNGAGKSSLMRTIATLQEADSGSISFNGIDVLKDKDTVRKQLGYLPQDFGVYPKVSAEDLLNHFAVLKGFTQKGLRKEVVEDLLKQVNLWDARKRKLGSFSGGMRQRFGIAQALIGNPKLVIVDEPTAGLDPEERNRFLNLLSEIGENVVVILSTHIVEDVTDLCPNMAIINKGQVLLTGKPHNAIAALNEHVWSAEVSKAQLHDYQAKFNVLSTRLVAGKPVIHVFSDEQPEAGFHQINPDLEDVYFQRLRAHQTNASAA
;
A
#
# COMPACT_ATOMS: atom_id res chain seq x y z
N MET A 1 -11.89 2.25 -12.98
CA MET A 1 -11.72 0.90 -12.44
C MET A 1 -10.51 0.24 -13.10
N LEU A 2 -9.66 -0.43 -12.32
CA LEU A 2 -8.52 -1.21 -12.81
C LEU A 2 -8.83 -2.70 -12.59
N SER A 3 -8.70 -3.53 -13.64
CA SER A 3 -8.93 -4.98 -13.57
C SER A 3 -7.67 -5.73 -13.99
N ILE A 4 -7.27 -6.69 -13.17
CA ILE A 4 -6.09 -7.55 -13.36
C ILE A 4 -6.58 -8.98 -13.44
N LYS A 5 -6.12 -9.74 -14.43
CA LYS A 5 -6.54 -11.14 -14.64
C LYS A 5 -5.33 -12.03 -14.86
N SER A 6 -5.18 -13.02 -13.99
CA SER A 6 -4.19 -14.11 -14.08
C SER A 6 -2.76 -13.59 -14.32
N LEU A 7 -2.39 -12.49 -13.71
CA LEU A 7 -1.10 -11.83 -13.91
C LEU A 7 0.01 -12.62 -13.25
N SER A 8 1.05 -12.95 -14.01
CA SER A 8 2.21 -13.68 -13.48
C SER A 8 3.50 -13.00 -13.89
N LYS A 9 4.51 -13.08 -13.00
CA LYS A 9 5.85 -12.54 -13.22
C LYS A 9 6.89 -13.36 -12.50
N THR A 10 7.87 -13.87 -13.25
CA THR A 10 9.06 -14.54 -12.72
C THR A 10 10.30 -13.75 -13.15
N TYR A 11 11.18 -13.47 -12.22
CA TYR A 11 12.46 -12.81 -12.52
C TYR A 11 13.50 -13.82 -13.02
N SER A 12 14.56 -13.33 -13.66
CA SER A 12 15.64 -14.15 -14.23
C SER A 12 16.38 -15.02 -13.20
N ASN A 13 16.31 -14.66 -11.92
CA ASN A 13 16.84 -15.45 -10.80
C ASN A 13 15.89 -16.57 -10.32
N GLY A 14 14.79 -16.82 -11.04
CA GLY A 14 13.80 -17.85 -10.71
C GLY A 14 12.74 -17.44 -9.68
N VAL A 15 12.82 -16.25 -9.11
CA VAL A 15 11.82 -15.77 -8.13
C VAL A 15 10.50 -15.46 -8.83
N ARG A 16 9.45 -16.23 -8.51
CA ARG A 16 8.08 -15.99 -8.96
C ARG A 16 7.44 -14.90 -8.11
N ALA A 17 7.55 -13.67 -8.55
CA ALA A 17 7.11 -12.50 -7.80
C ALA A 17 5.59 -12.26 -7.88
N LEU A 18 4.94 -12.69 -8.97
CA LEU A 18 3.48 -12.71 -9.13
C LEU A 18 3.08 -14.07 -9.66
N ASP A 19 2.07 -14.65 -9.06
CA ASP A 19 1.56 -15.98 -9.35
C ASP A 19 0.05 -15.96 -9.53
N ASN A 20 -0.39 -15.83 -10.80
CA ASN A 20 -1.80 -15.84 -11.19
C ASN A 20 -2.66 -14.80 -10.44
N VAL A 21 -2.13 -13.59 -10.26
CA VAL A 21 -2.80 -12.50 -9.55
C VAL A 21 -4.02 -12.05 -10.33
N SER A 22 -5.20 -12.10 -9.70
CA SER A 22 -6.45 -11.54 -10.22
C SER A 22 -7.04 -10.60 -9.19
N LEU A 23 -7.38 -9.37 -9.60
CA LEU A 23 -7.78 -8.30 -8.69
C LEU A 23 -8.56 -7.22 -9.42
N ASP A 24 -9.70 -6.84 -8.88
CA ASP A 24 -10.48 -5.68 -9.35
C ASP A 24 -10.35 -4.54 -8.34
N ILE A 25 -9.86 -3.39 -8.81
CA ILE A 25 -9.60 -2.20 -8.00
C ILE A 25 -10.57 -1.10 -8.45
N PRO A 26 -11.55 -0.74 -7.61
CA PRO A 26 -12.50 0.33 -7.90
C PRO A 26 -11.85 1.71 -7.80
N ASN A 27 -12.60 2.76 -8.15
CA ASN A 27 -12.23 4.12 -7.82
C ASN A 27 -12.22 4.30 -6.29
N GLY A 28 -11.40 5.20 -5.81
CA GLY A 28 -11.16 5.41 -4.38
C GLY A 28 -9.82 4.87 -3.93
N MET A 29 -9.60 4.95 -2.61
CA MET A 29 -8.43 4.37 -1.96
C MET A 29 -8.53 2.85 -1.93
N PHE A 30 -7.46 2.17 -2.31
CA PHE A 30 -7.32 0.72 -2.27
C PHE A 30 -6.03 0.32 -1.58
N GLY A 31 -6.14 -0.42 -0.48
CA GLY A 31 -5.00 -0.92 0.28
C GLY A 31 -4.44 -2.21 -0.30
N LEU A 32 -3.15 -2.23 -0.63
CA LEU A 32 -2.42 -3.45 -0.98
C LEU A 32 -1.50 -3.83 0.18
N LEU A 33 -1.96 -4.74 1.02
CA LEU A 33 -1.29 -5.16 2.25
C LEU A 33 -0.50 -6.45 2.03
N GLY A 34 0.71 -6.53 2.59
CA GLY A 34 1.52 -7.75 2.52
C GLY A 34 2.92 -7.54 3.08
N PRO A 35 3.61 -8.62 3.48
CA PRO A 35 4.96 -8.53 4.01
C PRO A 35 5.98 -8.11 2.93
N ASN A 36 7.21 -7.81 3.35
CA ASN A 36 8.30 -7.58 2.41
C ASN A 36 8.55 -8.84 1.58
N GLY A 37 8.73 -8.65 0.26
CA GLY A 37 8.86 -9.78 -0.68
C GLY A 37 7.53 -10.44 -1.09
N ALA A 38 6.37 -9.94 -0.65
CA ALA A 38 5.06 -10.49 -1.02
C ALA A 38 4.70 -10.33 -2.52
N GLY A 39 5.38 -9.46 -3.26
CA GLY A 39 5.09 -9.15 -4.65
C GLY A 39 4.45 -7.78 -4.89
N LYS A 40 4.19 -6.97 -3.83
CA LYS A 40 3.55 -5.65 -3.93
C LYS A 40 4.22 -4.74 -4.95
N SER A 41 5.53 -4.47 -4.77
CA SER A 41 6.29 -3.58 -5.67
C SER A 41 6.39 -4.14 -7.09
N SER A 42 6.43 -5.47 -7.27
CA SER A 42 6.38 -6.10 -8.60
C SER A 42 5.03 -5.86 -9.28
N LEU A 43 3.93 -6.02 -8.55
CA LEU A 43 2.59 -5.72 -9.06
C LEU A 43 2.48 -4.25 -9.46
N MET A 44 2.89 -3.33 -8.59
CA MET A 44 2.81 -1.89 -8.85
C MET A 44 3.68 -1.45 -10.02
N ARG A 45 4.92 -1.97 -10.13
CA ARG A 45 5.79 -1.68 -11.28
C ARG A 45 5.20 -2.19 -12.59
N THR A 46 4.50 -3.32 -12.58
CA THR A 46 3.82 -3.84 -13.78
C THR A 46 2.64 -2.96 -14.16
N ILE A 47 1.81 -2.55 -13.20
CA ILE A 47 0.71 -1.60 -13.44
C ILE A 47 1.26 -0.25 -13.90
N ALA A 48 2.36 0.22 -13.31
CA ALA A 48 3.03 1.46 -13.69
C ALA A 48 3.77 1.39 -15.04
N THR A 49 3.68 0.26 -15.74
CA THR A 49 4.35 0.01 -17.05
C THR A 49 5.89 0.10 -17.01
N LEU A 50 6.49 -0.11 -15.84
CA LEU A 50 7.93 -0.09 -15.62
C LEU A 50 8.59 -1.46 -15.79
N GLN A 51 7.79 -2.52 -15.82
CA GLN A 51 8.23 -3.88 -16.11
C GLN A 51 7.15 -4.65 -16.89
N GLU A 52 7.56 -5.71 -17.60
CA GLU A 52 6.67 -6.60 -18.33
C GLU A 52 6.16 -7.70 -17.43
N ALA A 53 4.89 -8.10 -17.61
CA ALA A 53 4.37 -9.37 -17.12
C ALA A 53 4.79 -10.51 -18.04
N ASP A 54 4.84 -11.74 -17.49
CA ASP A 54 5.10 -12.95 -18.31
C ASP A 54 3.80 -13.47 -18.92
N SER A 55 2.68 -13.30 -18.19
CA SER A 55 1.34 -13.69 -18.65
C SER A 55 0.26 -12.89 -17.93
N GLY A 56 -0.98 -13.00 -18.42
CA GLY A 56 -2.14 -12.31 -17.89
C GLY A 56 -2.46 -11.00 -18.61
N SER A 57 -3.37 -10.22 -18.04
CA SER A 57 -3.80 -8.94 -18.60
C SER A 57 -4.11 -7.92 -17.51
N ILE A 58 -3.94 -6.63 -17.86
CA ILE A 58 -4.33 -5.51 -17.02
C ILE A 58 -5.14 -4.54 -17.89
N SER A 59 -6.35 -4.20 -17.43
CA SER A 59 -7.21 -3.21 -18.09
C SER A 59 -7.49 -2.04 -17.15
N PHE A 60 -7.25 -0.82 -17.60
CA PHE A 60 -7.58 0.40 -16.89
C PHE A 60 -8.56 1.24 -17.70
N ASN A 61 -9.80 1.37 -17.23
CA ASN A 61 -10.88 2.09 -17.93
C ASN A 61 -11.02 1.66 -19.41
N GLY A 62 -10.87 0.36 -19.69
CA GLY A 62 -10.95 -0.20 -21.05
C GLY A 62 -9.64 -0.14 -21.86
N ILE A 63 -8.59 0.48 -21.33
CA ILE A 63 -7.26 0.53 -21.95
C ILE A 63 -6.46 -0.69 -21.51
N ASP A 64 -5.85 -1.43 -22.47
CA ASP A 64 -4.91 -2.51 -22.17
C ASP A 64 -3.58 -1.92 -21.70
N VAL A 65 -3.30 -2.04 -20.39
CA VAL A 65 -2.13 -1.43 -19.73
C VAL A 65 -0.81 -2.00 -20.27
N LEU A 66 -0.79 -3.26 -20.67
CA LEU A 66 0.42 -3.93 -21.13
C LEU A 66 0.77 -3.55 -22.57
N LYS A 67 -0.23 -3.20 -23.40
CA LYS A 67 -0.06 -2.87 -24.81
C LYS A 67 0.00 -1.36 -25.07
N ASP A 68 -0.91 -0.58 -24.48
CA ASP A 68 -0.99 0.87 -24.71
C ASP A 68 -0.40 1.65 -23.51
N LYS A 69 0.90 1.44 -23.29
CA LYS A 69 1.63 2.04 -22.17
C LYS A 69 1.63 3.57 -22.19
N ASP A 70 1.69 4.17 -23.38
CA ASP A 70 1.78 5.63 -23.50
C ASP A 70 0.49 6.33 -23.11
N THR A 71 -0.66 5.76 -23.45
CA THR A 71 -1.97 6.28 -23.00
C THR A 71 -2.13 6.11 -21.48
N VAL A 72 -1.68 4.99 -20.93
CA VAL A 72 -1.70 4.77 -19.47
C VAL A 72 -0.79 5.76 -18.74
N ARG A 73 0.44 5.96 -19.19
CA ARG A 73 1.43 6.88 -18.58
C ARG A 73 0.94 8.32 -18.51
N LYS A 74 0.12 8.76 -19.46
CA LYS A 74 -0.51 10.09 -19.42
C LYS A 74 -1.50 10.24 -18.26
N GLN A 75 -2.14 9.15 -17.86
CA GLN A 75 -3.16 9.10 -16.81
C GLN A 75 -2.65 8.55 -15.49
N LEU A 76 -1.35 8.21 -15.40
CA LEU A 76 -0.72 7.59 -14.25
C LEU A 76 0.10 8.60 -13.45
N GLY A 77 -0.09 8.61 -12.14
CA GLY A 77 0.83 9.13 -11.14
C GLY A 77 1.50 7.98 -10.39
N TYR A 78 2.81 8.04 -10.21
CA TYR A 78 3.53 7.00 -9.48
C TYR A 78 4.53 7.60 -8.50
N LEU A 79 4.37 7.26 -7.23
CA LEU A 79 5.32 7.55 -6.17
C LEU A 79 5.94 6.23 -5.70
N PRO A 80 7.18 5.91 -6.10
CA PRO A 80 7.88 4.73 -5.60
C PRO A 80 8.32 4.92 -4.15
N GLN A 81 8.61 3.82 -3.47
CA GLN A 81 9.13 3.82 -2.09
C GLN A 81 10.40 4.66 -1.96
N ASP A 82 11.36 4.46 -2.87
CA ASP A 82 12.55 5.28 -2.97
C ASP A 82 12.47 6.12 -4.25
N PHE A 83 12.35 7.42 -4.09
CA PHE A 83 12.46 8.35 -5.20
C PHE A 83 13.57 9.37 -4.94
N GLY A 84 14.43 9.51 -5.93
CA GLY A 84 15.50 10.48 -5.90
C GLY A 84 14.98 11.90 -6.16
N VAL A 85 15.54 12.85 -5.43
CA VAL A 85 15.36 14.28 -5.73
C VAL A 85 16.70 14.91 -6.10
N TYR A 86 16.68 15.92 -6.94
CA TYR A 86 17.87 16.71 -7.25
C TYR A 86 18.13 17.68 -6.09
N PRO A 87 19.12 17.44 -5.19
CA PRO A 87 19.23 18.14 -3.92
C PRO A 87 19.56 19.63 -4.06
N LYS A 88 20.11 20.03 -5.20
CA LYS A 88 20.49 21.44 -5.50
C LYS A 88 19.42 22.24 -6.24
N VAL A 89 18.31 21.60 -6.64
CA VAL A 89 17.18 22.20 -7.37
C VAL A 89 16.09 22.59 -6.41
N SER A 90 15.34 23.66 -6.67
CA SER A 90 14.19 24.04 -5.86
C SER A 90 12.98 23.15 -6.18
N ALA A 91 12.02 23.07 -5.25
CA ALA A 91 10.79 22.33 -5.47
C ALA A 91 10.00 22.86 -6.67
N GLU A 92 9.90 24.20 -6.78
CA GLU A 92 9.21 24.87 -7.88
C GLU A 92 9.86 24.56 -9.24
N ASP A 93 11.20 24.66 -9.32
CA ASP A 93 11.92 24.42 -10.60
C ASP A 93 11.78 22.96 -11.04
N LEU A 94 11.93 22.01 -10.12
CA LEU A 94 11.82 20.59 -10.46
C LEU A 94 10.40 20.21 -10.86
N LEU A 95 9.38 20.74 -10.16
CA LEU A 95 7.98 20.50 -10.51
C LEU A 95 7.63 21.12 -11.88
N ASN A 96 8.13 22.31 -12.17
CA ASN A 96 8.02 22.93 -13.50
C ASN A 96 8.65 22.05 -14.59
N HIS A 97 9.81 21.47 -14.34
CA HIS A 97 10.47 20.56 -15.29
C HIS A 97 9.61 19.33 -15.55
N PHE A 98 9.09 18.67 -14.52
CA PHE A 98 8.19 17.53 -14.67
C PHE A 98 6.88 17.88 -15.39
N ALA A 99 6.34 19.07 -15.12
CA ALA A 99 5.14 19.54 -15.81
C ALA A 99 5.40 19.70 -17.34
N VAL A 100 6.59 20.17 -17.75
CA VAL A 100 6.98 20.19 -19.18
C VAL A 100 7.00 18.77 -19.76
N LEU A 101 7.59 17.81 -19.06
CA LEU A 101 7.65 16.41 -19.51
C LEU A 101 6.25 15.78 -19.61
N LYS A 102 5.30 16.23 -18.79
CA LYS A 102 3.87 15.84 -18.85
C LYS A 102 3.06 16.60 -19.92
N GLY A 103 3.70 17.48 -20.71
CA GLY A 103 3.08 18.17 -21.85
C GLY A 103 2.57 19.59 -21.56
N PHE A 104 2.78 20.14 -20.35
CA PHE A 104 2.44 21.52 -20.03
C PHE A 104 3.47 22.49 -20.60
N THR A 105 3.46 22.69 -21.91
CA THR A 105 4.46 23.54 -22.62
C THR A 105 4.17 25.05 -22.49
N GLN A 106 2.90 25.43 -22.33
CA GLN A 106 2.52 26.85 -22.14
C GLN A 106 2.93 27.33 -20.74
N LYS A 107 3.77 28.36 -20.69
CA LYS A 107 4.36 28.88 -19.43
C LYS A 107 3.33 29.32 -18.40
N GLY A 108 2.25 30.00 -18.82
CA GLY A 108 1.19 30.49 -17.93
C GLY A 108 0.46 29.33 -17.26
N LEU A 109 -0.11 28.42 -18.03
CA LEU A 109 -0.82 27.25 -17.54
C LEU A 109 0.07 26.35 -16.63
N ARG A 110 1.33 26.14 -17.05
CA ARG A 110 2.28 25.38 -16.26
C ARG A 110 2.53 25.99 -14.88
N LYS A 111 2.66 27.34 -14.82
CA LYS A 111 2.86 28.05 -13.56
C LYS A 111 1.65 27.87 -12.63
N GLU A 112 0.43 27.99 -13.15
CA GLU A 112 -0.81 27.76 -12.40
C GLU A 112 -0.86 26.35 -11.84
N VAL A 113 -0.66 25.32 -12.67
CA VAL A 113 -0.64 23.91 -12.24
C VAL A 113 0.38 23.65 -11.14
N VAL A 114 1.61 24.18 -11.28
CA VAL A 114 2.67 24.00 -10.27
C VAL A 114 2.35 24.71 -8.97
N GLU A 115 1.78 25.92 -9.04
CA GLU A 115 1.37 26.70 -7.87
C GLU A 115 0.26 25.96 -7.11
N ASP A 116 -0.78 25.47 -7.80
CA ASP A 116 -1.90 24.76 -7.20
C ASP A 116 -1.43 23.47 -6.53
N LEU A 117 -0.58 22.68 -7.19
CA LEU A 117 -0.01 21.46 -6.61
C LEU A 117 0.81 21.75 -5.37
N LEU A 118 1.68 22.79 -5.39
CA LEU A 118 2.48 23.15 -4.24
C LEU A 118 1.64 23.65 -3.05
N LYS A 119 0.52 24.32 -3.33
CA LYS A 119 -0.47 24.71 -2.31
C LYS A 119 -1.19 23.49 -1.75
N GLN A 120 -1.67 22.59 -2.62
CA GLN A 120 -2.40 21.37 -2.24
C GLN A 120 -1.57 20.49 -1.30
N VAL A 121 -0.26 20.33 -1.56
CA VAL A 121 0.63 19.54 -0.70
C VAL A 121 1.26 20.37 0.45
N ASN A 122 0.81 21.61 0.68
CA ASN A 122 1.33 22.52 1.71
C ASN A 122 2.86 22.73 1.64
N LEU A 123 3.37 22.98 0.43
CA LEU A 123 4.79 23.27 0.16
C LEU A 123 5.00 24.64 -0.49
N TRP A 124 3.95 25.46 -0.63
CA TRP A 124 4.03 26.76 -1.31
C TRP A 124 5.07 27.68 -0.71
N ASP A 125 5.11 27.81 0.62
CA ASP A 125 6.07 28.69 1.30
C ASP A 125 7.52 28.21 1.19
N ALA A 126 7.69 26.89 1.04
CA ALA A 126 8.99 26.24 0.86
C ALA A 126 9.40 26.08 -0.61
N ARG A 127 8.59 26.52 -1.60
CA ARG A 127 8.78 26.22 -3.03
C ARG A 127 10.14 26.60 -3.61
N LYS A 128 10.75 27.67 -3.09
CA LYS A 128 12.08 28.14 -3.53
C LYS A 128 13.24 27.49 -2.78
N ARG A 129 12.95 26.71 -1.74
CA ARG A 129 13.99 25.98 -1.01
C ARG A 129 14.50 24.81 -1.84
N LYS A 130 15.78 24.49 -1.69
CA LYS A 130 16.41 23.33 -2.34
C LYS A 130 15.88 22.03 -1.72
N LEU A 131 15.57 21.06 -2.57
CA LEU A 131 15.00 19.77 -2.14
C LEU A 131 15.91 19.00 -1.18
N GLY A 132 17.22 19.18 -1.25
CA GLY A 132 18.16 18.60 -0.30
C GLY A 132 17.97 19.06 1.15
N SER A 133 17.28 20.21 1.38
CA SER A 133 16.97 20.75 2.70
C SER A 133 15.58 20.35 3.23
N PHE A 134 14.83 19.54 2.50
CA PHE A 134 13.50 19.10 2.90
C PHE A 134 13.58 18.01 3.97
N SER A 135 12.64 18.05 4.95
CA SER A 135 12.40 16.92 5.84
C SER A 135 11.90 15.68 5.09
N GLY A 136 11.84 14.53 5.74
CA GLY A 136 11.25 13.31 5.18
C GLY A 136 9.82 13.56 4.69
N GLY A 137 8.96 14.11 5.54
CA GLY A 137 7.58 14.43 5.20
C GLY A 137 7.45 15.49 4.09
N MET A 138 8.30 16.51 4.06
CA MET A 138 8.32 17.47 2.95
C MET A 138 8.70 16.78 1.62
N ARG A 139 9.65 15.85 1.64
CA ARG A 139 10.02 15.09 0.44
C ARG A 139 8.88 14.21 -0.05
N GLN A 140 8.19 13.49 0.85
CA GLN A 140 7.02 12.68 0.50
C GLN A 140 5.91 13.53 -0.11
N ARG A 141 5.58 14.68 0.50
CA ARG A 141 4.59 15.63 -0.06
C ARG A 141 5.00 16.16 -1.43
N PHE A 142 6.29 16.43 -1.65
CA PHE A 142 6.80 16.80 -2.96
C PHE A 142 6.65 15.65 -3.97
N GLY A 143 6.92 14.40 -3.57
CA GLY A 143 6.73 13.22 -4.40
C GLY A 143 5.28 13.03 -4.84
N ILE A 144 4.31 13.28 -3.94
CA ILE A 144 2.89 13.29 -4.31
C ILE A 144 2.58 14.43 -5.29
N ALA A 145 3.06 15.66 -5.05
CA ALA A 145 2.86 16.75 -6.00
C ALA A 145 3.36 16.38 -7.40
N GLN A 146 4.53 15.73 -7.48
CA GLN A 146 5.07 15.20 -8.74
C GLN A 146 4.15 14.14 -9.37
N ALA A 147 3.64 13.20 -8.57
CA ALA A 147 2.76 12.15 -9.05
C ALA A 147 1.41 12.69 -9.58
N LEU A 148 0.93 13.80 -9.02
CA LEU A 148 -0.35 14.43 -9.38
C LEU A 148 -0.29 15.33 -10.61
N ILE A 149 0.90 15.62 -11.16
CA ILE A 149 1.02 16.43 -12.37
C ILE A 149 0.22 15.80 -13.51
N GLY A 150 -0.66 16.59 -14.12
CA GLY A 150 -1.49 16.15 -15.24
C GLY A 150 -2.83 15.55 -14.82
N ASN A 151 -3.23 15.69 -13.57
CA ASN A 151 -4.51 15.21 -13.04
C ASN A 151 -4.74 13.71 -13.37
N PRO A 152 -3.89 12.81 -12.85
CA PRO A 152 -3.95 11.39 -13.17
C PRO A 152 -5.27 10.78 -12.76
N LYS A 153 -5.66 9.69 -13.43
CA LYS A 153 -6.84 8.87 -13.10
C LYS A 153 -6.47 7.60 -12.33
N LEU A 154 -5.19 7.28 -12.29
CA LEU A 154 -4.60 6.19 -11.52
C LEU A 154 -3.38 6.73 -10.78
N VAL A 155 -3.36 6.59 -9.47
CA VAL A 155 -2.22 6.96 -8.62
C VAL A 155 -1.74 5.72 -7.88
N ILE A 156 -0.46 5.47 -7.93
CA ILE A 156 0.18 4.35 -7.23
C ILE A 156 1.19 4.94 -6.24
N VAL A 157 1.09 4.52 -4.99
CA VAL A 157 1.92 5.02 -3.89
C VAL A 157 2.50 3.83 -3.13
N ASP A 158 3.83 3.68 -3.20
CA ASP A 158 4.54 2.52 -2.63
C ASP A 158 5.19 2.89 -1.30
N GLU A 159 4.67 2.35 -0.20
CA GLU A 159 5.14 2.53 1.18
C GLU A 159 5.45 3.99 1.58
N PRO A 160 4.51 4.93 1.36
CA PRO A 160 4.82 6.35 1.45
C PRO A 160 4.99 6.86 2.88
N THR A 161 4.50 6.14 3.89
CA THR A 161 4.49 6.56 5.29
C THR A 161 5.68 6.04 6.08
N ALA A 162 6.52 5.21 5.44
CA ALA A 162 7.70 4.65 6.07
C ALA A 162 8.69 5.74 6.52
N GLY A 163 9.03 5.76 7.81
CA GLY A 163 9.97 6.71 8.40
C GLY A 163 9.43 8.13 8.61
N LEU A 164 8.13 8.36 8.46
CA LEU A 164 7.47 9.59 8.86
C LEU A 164 7.14 9.57 10.36
N ASP A 165 7.22 10.73 11.01
CA ASP A 165 6.65 10.89 12.35
C ASP A 165 5.10 10.85 12.30
N PRO A 166 4.42 10.64 13.44
CA PRO A 166 2.96 10.46 13.46
C PRO A 166 2.19 11.66 12.89
N GLU A 167 2.67 12.89 13.09
CA GLU A 167 2.00 14.09 12.61
C GLU A 167 2.11 14.21 11.08
N GLU A 168 3.31 14.00 10.53
CA GLU A 168 3.53 14.01 9.08
C GLU A 168 2.83 12.84 8.39
N ARG A 169 2.78 11.65 9.03
CA ARG A 169 2.00 10.50 8.55
C ARG A 169 0.53 10.87 8.40
N ASN A 170 -0.10 11.40 9.45
CA ASN A 170 -1.52 11.77 9.41
C ASN A 170 -1.80 12.85 8.35
N ARG A 171 -0.93 13.86 8.23
CA ARG A 171 -1.06 14.88 7.17
C ARG A 171 -1.00 14.28 5.77
N PHE A 172 -0.08 13.33 5.57
CA PHE A 172 0.08 12.66 4.29
C PHE A 172 -1.11 11.79 3.95
N LEU A 173 -1.63 11.02 4.92
CA LEU A 173 -2.80 10.17 4.76
C LEU A 173 -4.07 10.97 4.45
N ASN A 174 -4.28 12.10 5.11
CA ASN A 174 -5.39 13.01 4.80
C ASN A 174 -5.31 13.54 3.36
N LEU A 175 -4.12 13.94 2.92
CA LEU A 175 -3.89 14.38 1.54
C LEU A 175 -4.24 13.28 0.52
N LEU A 176 -3.84 12.03 0.78
CA LEU A 176 -4.19 10.90 -0.09
C LEU A 176 -5.70 10.64 -0.13
N SER A 177 -6.38 10.76 1.01
CA SER A 177 -7.83 10.59 1.09
C SER A 177 -8.57 11.61 0.23
N GLU A 178 -8.19 12.90 0.29
CA GLU A 178 -8.76 13.97 -0.55
C GLU A 178 -8.57 13.70 -2.04
N ILE A 179 -7.39 13.19 -2.44
CA ILE A 179 -7.10 12.84 -3.84
C ILE A 179 -7.96 11.65 -4.29
N GLY A 180 -8.21 10.70 -3.39
CA GLY A 180 -8.85 9.42 -3.67
C GLY A 180 -10.33 9.49 -4.07
N GLU A 181 -11.03 10.61 -3.91
CA GLU A 181 -12.49 10.66 -4.11
C GLU A 181 -12.96 10.22 -5.51
N ASN A 182 -12.20 10.55 -6.57
CA ASN A 182 -12.59 10.27 -7.96
C ASN A 182 -11.51 9.57 -8.80
N VAL A 183 -10.45 9.10 -8.17
CA VAL A 183 -9.26 8.51 -8.79
C VAL A 183 -9.05 7.12 -8.22
N VAL A 184 -8.51 6.19 -8.98
CA VAL A 184 -8.00 4.93 -8.43
C VAL A 184 -6.68 5.22 -7.73
N VAL A 185 -6.63 5.08 -6.41
CA VAL A 185 -5.39 5.24 -5.63
C VAL A 185 -5.01 3.90 -5.01
N ILE A 186 -3.88 3.34 -5.41
CA ILE A 186 -3.33 2.11 -4.83
C ILE A 186 -2.27 2.50 -3.81
N LEU A 187 -2.56 2.24 -2.54
CA LEU A 187 -1.65 2.39 -1.42
C LEU A 187 -1.02 1.03 -1.08
N SER A 188 0.26 0.87 -1.35
CA SER A 188 1.01 -0.29 -0.88
C SER A 188 1.59 0.01 0.49
N THR A 189 1.35 -0.88 1.44
CA THR A 189 1.88 -0.74 2.79
C THR A 189 2.03 -2.09 3.48
N HIS A 190 2.87 -2.16 4.48
CA HIS A 190 2.91 -3.25 5.46
C HIS A 190 2.31 -2.80 6.81
N ILE A 191 1.85 -1.55 6.90
CA ILE A 191 1.22 -0.96 8.10
C ILE A 191 -0.29 -1.15 7.98
N VAL A 192 -0.82 -2.01 8.84
CA VAL A 192 -2.24 -2.42 8.80
C VAL A 192 -3.18 -1.26 9.08
N GLU A 193 -2.78 -0.37 10.00
CA GLU A 193 -3.57 0.81 10.39
C GLU A 193 -3.80 1.76 9.21
N ASP A 194 -2.81 1.97 8.31
CA ASP A 194 -2.98 2.82 7.13
C ASP A 194 -4.14 2.32 6.25
N VAL A 195 -4.29 0.99 6.14
CA VAL A 195 -5.36 0.37 5.34
C VAL A 195 -6.70 0.48 6.05
N THR A 196 -6.73 0.25 7.36
CA THR A 196 -7.96 0.33 8.16
C THR A 196 -8.56 1.74 8.12
N ASP A 197 -7.70 2.76 8.23
CA ASP A 197 -8.14 4.16 8.35
C ASP A 197 -8.55 4.77 7.01
N LEU A 198 -7.91 4.37 5.91
CA LEU A 198 -8.04 5.07 4.63
C LEU A 198 -8.72 4.28 3.53
N CYS A 199 -8.66 2.95 3.57
CA CYS A 199 -8.99 2.16 2.40
C CYS A 199 -10.36 1.49 2.53
N PRO A 200 -11.37 1.93 1.77
CA PRO A 200 -12.68 1.27 1.74
C PRO A 200 -12.60 -0.15 1.16
N ASN A 201 -11.56 -0.43 0.37
CA ASN A 201 -11.31 -1.76 -0.19
C ASN A 201 -9.82 -2.09 -0.10
N MET A 202 -9.52 -3.37 0.05
CA MET A 202 -8.14 -3.85 0.18
C MET A 202 -7.92 -5.20 -0.50
N ALA A 203 -6.64 -5.54 -0.65
CA ALA A 203 -6.20 -6.92 -0.87
C ALA A 203 -5.01 -7.25 0.04
N ILE A 204 -4.95 -8.50 0.50
CA ILE A 204 -3.79 -9.08 1.16
C ILE A 204 -3.06 -9.94 0.16
N ILE A 205 -1.77 -9.67 -0.07
CA ILE A 205 -0.91 -10.42 -0.97
C ILE A 205 0.25 -11.06 -0.21
N ASN A 206 0.59 -12.31 -0.54
CA ASN A 206 1.77 -12.99 -0.01
C ASN A 206 2.34 -13.96 -1.04
N LYS A 207 3.67 -14.03 -1.16
CA LYS A 207 4.39 -14.89 -2.11
C LYS A 207 3.80 -14.82 -3.54
N GLY A 208 3.45 -13.63 -3.98
CA GLY A 208 2.91 -13.37 -5.31
C GLY A 208 1.44 -13.75 -5.50
N GLN A 209 0.73 -14.21 -4.48
CA GLN A 209 -0.68 -14.64 -4.55
C GLN A 209 -1.57 -13.71 -3.72
N VAL A 210 -2.78 -13.46 -4.22
CA VAL A 210 -3.81 -12.72 -3.48
C VAL A 210 -4.52 -13.68 -2.53
N LEU A 211 -4.45 -13.39 -1.23
CA LEU A 211 -5.03 -14.22 -0.18
C LEU A 211 -6.44 -13.79 0.22
N LEU A 212 -6.71 -12.50 0.13
CA LEU A 212 -7.99 -11.90 0.49
C LEU A 212 -8.21 -10.63 -0.31
N THR A 213 -9.45 -10.37 -0.72
CA THR A 213 -9.91 -9.10 -1.27
C THR A 213 -11.22 -8.71 -0.61
N GLY A 214 -11.46 -7.41 -0.45
CA GLY A 214 -12.75 -6.91 0.05
C GLY A 214 -12.61 -5.66 0.91
N LYS A 215 -13.65 -5.40 1.69
CA LYS A 215 -13.68 -4.29 2.63
C LYS A 215 -13.02 -4.69 3.94
N PRO A 216 -12.13 -3.86 4.54
CA PRO A 216 -11.48 -4.19 5.81
C PRO A 216 -12.47 -4.57 6.91
N HIS A 217 -13.54 -3.79 7.11
CA HIS A 217 -14.52 -4.06 8.16
C HIS A 217 -15.28 -5.40 7.98
N ASN A 218 -15.52 -5.85 6.73
CA ASN A 218 -16.13 -7.15 6.49
C ASN A 218 -15.17 -8.29 6.85
N ALA A 219 -13.88 -8.10 6.54
CA ALA A 219 -12.85 -9.08 6.88
C ALA A 219 -12.67 -9.20 8.41
N ILE A 220 -12.71 -8.07 9.12
CA ILE A 220 -12.67 -8.05 10.60
C ILE A 220 -13.91 -8.72 11.17
N ALA A 221 -15.11 -8.37 10.69
CA ALA A 221 -16.38 -8.94 11.17
C ALA A 221 -16.43 -10.47 11.01
N ALA A 222 -15.77 -11.03 10.00
CA ALA A 222 -15.67 -12.47 9.81
C ALA A 222 -14.86 -13.20 10.89
N LEU A 223 -14.08 -12.48 11.70
CA LEU A 223 -13.35 -13.03 12.86
C LEU A 223 -14.03 -12.77 14.19
N ASN A 224 -15.17 -12.05 14.22
CA ASN A 224 -15.90 -11.84 15.46
C ASN A 224 -16.22 -13.17 16.13
N GLU A 225 -16.10 -13.19 17.46
CA GLU A 225 -16.33 -14.36 18.31
C GLU A 225 -15.26 -15.47 18.20
N HIS A 226 -14.29 -15.35 17.28
CA HIS A 226 -13.25 -16.37 17.07
C HIS A 226 -11.86 -15.95 17.55
N VAL A 227 -11.69 -14.71 18.04
CA VAL A 227 -10.38 -14.24 18.52
C VAL A 227 -10.37 -14.12 20.04
N TRP A 228 -9.39 -14.79 20.64
CA TRP A 228 -9.19 -14.89 22.06
C TRP A 228 -7.83 -14.34 22.46
N SER A 229 -7.72 -13.65 23.58
CA SER A 229 -6.47 -13.09 24.08
C SER A 229 -6.15 -13.61 25.47
N ALA A 230 -4.87 -13.86 25.71
CA ALA A 230 -4.37 -14.20 27.05
C ALA A 230 -2.96 -13.61 27.27
N GLU A 231 -2.70 -13.19 28.51
CA GLU A 231 -1.35 -12.93 29.00
C GLU A 231 -0.69 -14.27 29.37
N VAL A 232 0.49 -14.55 28.81
CA VAL A 232 1.20 -15.80 29.07
C VAL A 232 2.62 -15.52 29.58
N SER A 233 3.21 -16.46 30.28
CA SER A 233 4.62 -16.32 30.67
C SER A 233 5.54 -16.57 29.47
N LYS A 234 6.73 -15.97 29.50
CA LYS A 234 7.75 -16.20 28.45
C LYS A 234 8.15 -17.68 28.33
N ALA A 235 8.12 -18.43 29.45
CA ALA A 235 8.45 -19.84 29.47
C ALA A 235 7.39 -20.69 28.75
N GLN A 236 6.12 -20.31 28.86
CA GLN A 236 4.98 -21.04 28.27
C GLN A 236 4.69 -20.67 26.82
N LEU A 237 5.28 -19.57 26.31
CA LEU A 237 4.94 -19.02 24.98
C LEU A 237 5.13 -20.06 23.87
N HIS A 238 6.21 -20.83 23.92
CA HIS A 238 6.50 -21.86 22.93
C HIS A 238 5.45 -22.98 22.94
N ASP A 239 5.02 -23.41 24.12
CA ASP A 239 4.00 -24.46 24.27
C ASP A 239 2.65 -23.97 23.73
N TYR A 240 2.28 -22.71 24.01
CA TYR A 240 1.07 -22.11 23.48
C TYR A 240 1.09 -21.96 21.97
N GLN A 241 2.23 -21.59 21.37
CA GLN A 241 2.39 -21.52 19.92
C GLN A 241 2.33 -22.89 19.23
N ALA A 242 2.73 -23.95 19.93
CA ALA A 242 2.59 -25.32 19.42
C ALA A 242 1.16 -25.89 19.58
N LYS A 243 0.46 -25.49 20.64
CA LYS A 243 -0.86 -26.01 21.01
C LYS A 243 -2.01 -25.31 20.29
N PHE A 244 -1.92 -24.00 20.09
CA PHE A 244 -3.00 -23.17 19.57
C PHE A 244 -2.65 -22.47 18.27
N ASN A 245 -3.68 -22.08 17.52
CA ASN A 245 -3.52 -21.23 16.34
C ASN A 245 -3.28 -19.77 16.78
N VAL A 246 -2.05 -19.49 17.25
CA VAL A 246 -1.64 -18.15 17.71
C VAL A 246 -1.50 -17.22 16.52
N LEU A 247 -2.33 -16.21 16.38
CA LEU A 247 -2.29 -15.21 15.29
C LEU A 247 -1.12 -14.26 15.50
N SER A 248 -1.05 -13.63 16.65
CA SER A 248 -0.02 -12.65 16.99
C SER A 248 0.51 -12.84 18.41
N THR A 249 1.70 -12.27 18.66
CA THR A 249 2.30 -12.19 19.98
C THR A 249 2.85 -10.79 20.18
N ARG A 250 2.37 -10.08 21.18
CA ARG A 250 2.83 -8.72 21.52
C ARG A 250 3.39 -8.70 22.94
N LEU A 251 4.41 -7.87 23.19
CA LEU A 251 4.89 -7.61 24.55
C LEU A 251 4.19 -6.37 25.11
N VAL A 252 3.32 -6.56 26.09
CA VAL A 252 2.64 -5.48 26.79
C VAL A 252 3.24 -5.37 28.19
N ALA A 253 3.87 -4.26 28.51
CA ALA A 253 4.59 -4.03 29.77
C ALA A 253 5.56 -5.19 30.14
N GLY A 254 6.23 -5.77 29.12
CA GLY A 254 7.20 -6.84 29.29
C GLY A 254 6.63 -8.25 29.40
N LYS A 255 5.32 -8.41 29.36
CA LYS A 255 4.62 -9.69 29.37
C LYS A 255 4.09 -10.04 27.99
N PRO A 256 4.26 -11.27 27.50
CA PRO A 256 3.66 -11.70 26.25
C PRO A 256 2.13 -11.74 26.36
N VAL A 257 1.45 -11.09 25.42
CA VAL A 257 0.02 -11.23 25.16
C VAL A 257 -0.12 -11.89 23.80
N ILE A 258 -0.87 -12.98 23.75
CA ILE A 258 -1.13 -13.73 22.52
C ILE A 258 -2.58 -13.57 22.08
N HIS A 259 -2.78 -13.45 20.76
CA HIS A 259 -4.09 -13.61 20.15
C HIS A 259 -4.17 -14.98 19.49
N VAL A 260 -5.27 -15.69 19.74
CA VAL A 260 -5.51 -17.05 19.25
C VAL A 260 -6.81 -17.08 18.45
N PHE A 261 -6.81 -17.75 17.32
CA PHE A 261 -8.02 -18.03 16.56
C PHE A 261 -8.57 -19.40 17.01
N SER A 262 -9.80 -19.39 17.54
CA SER A 262 -10.50 -20.60 18.00
C SER A 262 -12.01 -20.38 17.98
N ASP A 263 -12.76 -21.41 17.62
CA ASP A 263 -14.24 -21.39 17.66
C ASP A 263 -14.79 -21.43 19.08
N GLU A 264 -14.01 -21.93 20.04
CA GLU A 264 -14.36 -22.01 21.45
C GLU A 264 -13.23 -21.42 22.31
N GLN A 265 -13.51 -21.13 23.58
CA GLN A 265 -12.49 -20.67 24.51
C GLN A 265 -11.35 -21.70 24.61
N PRO A 266 -10.11 -21.33 24.24
CA PRO A 266 -9.00 -22.29 24.17
C PRO A 266 -8.70 -22.99 25.49
N GLU A 267 -8.65 -22.22 26.59
CA GLU A 267 -8.56 -22.70 27.99
C GLU A 267 -8.83 -21.58 28.97
N ALA A 268 -8.86 -21.91 30.27
CA ALA A 268 -9.07 -20.94 31.36
C ALA A 268 -7.97 -19.84 31.28
N GLY A 269 -8.37 -18.58 31.42
CA GLY A 269 -7.48 -17.41 31.31
C GLY A 269 -7.52 -16.71 29.95
N PHE A 270 -8.11 -17.34 28.92
CA PHE A 270 -8.41 -16.63 27.67
C PHE A 270 -9.71 -15.85 27.78
N HIS A 271 -9.72 -14.65 27.26
CA HIS A 271 -10.92 -13.83 27.12
C HIS A 271 -11.12 -13.45 25.66
N GLN A 272 -12.36 -13.42 25.23
CA GLN A 272 -12.75 -13.02 23.89
C GLN A 272 -12.48 -11.53 23.70
N ILE A 273 -11.98 -11.16 22.53
CA ILE A 273 -11.70 -9.78 22.16
C ILE A 273 -12.36 -9.41 20.84
N ASN A 274 -12.54 -8.12 20.62
CA ASN A 274 -12.87 -7.63 19.27
C ASN A 274 -11.63 -7.75 18.38
N PRO A 275 -11.71 -8.47 17.26
CA PRO A 275 -10.60 -8.59 16.33
C PRO A 275 -10.30 -7.25 15.64
N ASP A 276 -9.07 -7.10 15.18
CA ASP A 276 -8.64 -6.01 14.33
C ASP A 276 -8.17 -6.54 12.96
N LEU A 277 -7.78 -5.63 12.06
CA LEU A 277 -7.30 -6.03 10.74
C LEU A 277 -5.95 -6.74 10.80
N GLU A 278 -5.16 -6.55 11.86
CA GLU A 278 -3.90 -7.27 12.08
C GLU A 278 -4.16 -8.76 12.39
N ASP A 279 -5.23 -9.08 13.13
CA ASP A 279 -5.66 -10.47 13.35
C ASP A 279 -6.06 -11.15 12.04
N VAL A 280 -6.82 -10.46 11.17
CA VAL A 280 -7.16 -10.94 9.82
C VAL A 280 -5.89 -11.17 8.99
N TYR A 281 -4.97 -10.22 9.00
CA TYR A 281 -3.73 -10.29 8.26
C TYR A 281 -2.90 -11.52 8.63
N PHE A 282 -2.67 -11.72 9.92
CA PHE A 282 -1.90 -12.88 10.40
C PHE A 282 -2.63 -14.19 10.18
N GLN A 283 -3.95 -14.23 10.37
CA GLN A 283 -4.75 -15.42 10.08
C GLN A 283 -4.58 -15.87 8.62
N ARG A 284 -4.65 -14.93 7.66
CA ARG A 284 -4.48 -15.23 6.23
C ARG A 284 -3.07 -15.68 5.89
N LEU A 285 -2.05 -15.04 6.46
CA LEU A 285 -0.65 -15.44 6.24
C LEU A 285 -0.37 -16.84 6.74
N ARG A 286 -0.86 -17.21 7.93
CA ARG A 286 -0.68 -18.55 8.52
C ARG A 286 -1.39 -19.63 7.72
N ALA A 287 -2.66 -19.41 7.37
CA ALA A 287 -3.41 -20.35 6.53
C ALA A 287 -2.69 -20.64 5.20
N HIS A 288 -2.09 -19.60 4.59
CA HIS A 288 -1.32 -19.77 3.37
C HIS A 288 -0.02 -20.57 3.58
N GLN A 289 0.67 -20.40 4.73
CA GLN A 289 1.88 -21.16 5.05
C GLN A 289 1.58 -22.63 5.28
N THR A 290 0.49 -22.95 6.01
CA THR A 290 0.06 -24.33 6.28
C THR A 290 -0.28 -25.07 4.99
N ASN A 291 -1.03 -24.43 4.09
CA ASN A 291 -1.38 -25.00 2.80
C ASN A 291 -0.16 -25.23 1.90
N ALA A 292 0.82 -24.32 1.92
CA ALA A 292 2.07 -24.45 1.15
C ALA A 292 3.02 -25.53 1.70
N SER A 293 2.88 -25.92 2.97
CA SER A 293 3.67 -26.99 3.59
C SER A 293 3.03 -28.37 3.41
N ALA A 294 1.75 -28.41 3.02
CA ALA A 294 0.99 -29.64 2.79
C ALA A 294 0.94 -30.06 1.31
N ALA A 295 1.38 -29.20 0.39
CA ALA A 295 1.48 -29.42 -1.05
C ALA A 295 2.92 -29.72 -1.49
#